data_e29823c45e880f984d0b10df63706950
#
_entry.id   e29823c45e880f984d0b10df63706950
#
_cell.length_a   1.000
_cell.length_b   1.000
_cell.length_c   1.000
_cell.angle_alpha   90.00
_cell.angle_beta   90.00
_cell.angle_gamma   90.00
#
_symmetry.space_group_name_H-M   'P 1'
#
loop_
_entity.id
_entity.type
_entity.pdbx_description
1 polymer ?
#
loop_
_entity_poly.entity_id
_entity_poly.type
_entity_poly.pdbx_seq_one_letter_code
_entity_poly.pdbx_strand_id
1 'polypeptide(L)'
;MVILICPTTPEVEEAAYAQVVRIVRRACLNVETYLFTAGDLREIAGLLSDAGLGERSTQLLSLFGYSNVRNMCLLAASILTADAVLLIDDDEVFETPDFVPRSLEFLGRRIYGDIVHGIAGYYLNGSGQYYDEVTPEPWMTYWDRFECKARAFDQIIGGGPRLKRTPFAFGGAMVLHRELFECVPFDPLVTRGEDIDYLVNSRMFGFSFFLDNTLSIKHLPQPKSHPKWKHLREDIYRFVYQRAKLNAQRRISNLIPVSPEDFDPYPGEFLKADLEEKIYRSSMMLAAQYIAEGKPEDSMEAMRNIFLSRYDAQPSFDAFEAYLDTQAAWEQLIHLVRKKRYAVRCVLETHNLSSPAIHRDENHRRQLTREELLEVLLKLPAFSAFSGKERQILLDYCHVKTYYEHETVFACGDYDDEVYLVLKGEVQLMANREENSSAAPMEIASIRAGGFLGENCLSQNVFRLSGTAVEFTELLCIGRYRLKMLLEAHPTIGVKLLSCFLQSLSEKTTRSNEVRLHTADYAHNVVTEPLYKRD
;
A
#
# COMPACT_ATOMS: atom_id res chain seq x y z
N MET A 1 6.38 -7.48 7.53
CA MET A 1 5.06 -8.12 7.33
C MET A 1 4.18 -7.83 8.53
N VAL A 2 2.89 -7.54 8.37
CA VAL A 2 1.92 -7.43 9.47
C VAL A 2 0.87 -8.51 9.28
N ILE A 3 0.61 -9.30 10.32
CA ILE A 3 -0.43 -10.33 10.34
C ILE A 3 -1.52 -9.85 11.29
N LEU A 4 -2.72 -9.61 10.75
CA LEU A 4 -3.87 -9.23 11.55
C LEU A 4 -4.54 -10.49 12.10
N ILE A 5 -4.76 -10.54 13.40
CA ILE A 5 -5.49 -11.62 14.05
C ILE A 5 -6.96 -11.22 14.13
N CYS A 6 -7.76 -11.75 13.21
CA CYS A 6 -9.17 -11.41 13.03
C CYS A 6 -10.07 -12.64 13.26
N PRO A 7 -10.20 -13.12 14.50
CA PRO A 7 -11.01 -14.31 14.78
C PRO A 7 -12.50 -14.02 14.58
N THR A 8 -13.25 -15.05 14.16
CA THR A 8 -14.70 -14.96 14.01
C THR A 8 -15.44 -14.73 15.33
N THR A 9 -14.85 -15.19 16.43
CA THR A 9 -15.39 -14.99 17.78
C THR A 9 -14.24 -14.69 18.75
N PRO A 10 -14.47 -13.86 19.79
CA PRO A 10 -13.43 -13.49 20.76
C PRO A 10 -12.79 -14.69 21.48
N GLU A 11 -13.56 -15.77 21.68
CA GLU A 11 -13.11 -16.94 22.42
C GLU A 11 -11.96 -17.70 21.75
N VAL A 12 -11.80 -17.54 20.44
CA VAL A 12 -10.72 -18.21 19.69
C VAL A 12 -9.50 -17.32 19.45
N GLU A 13 -9.53 -16.06 19.88
CA GLU A 13 -8.43 -15.08 19.61
C GLU A 13 -7.09 -15.56 20.17
N GLU A 14 -7.07 -16.03 21.43
CA GLU A 14 -5.83 -16.49 22.09
C GLU A 14 -5.27 -17.74 21.39
N ALA A 15 -6.15 -18.66 20.99
CA ALA A 15 -5.75 -19.88 20.27
C ALA A 15 -5.21 -19.53 18.87
N ALA A 16 -5.86 -18.61 18.15
CA ALA A 16 -5.43 -18.12 16.86
C ALA A 16 -4.05 -17.43 16.97
N TYR A 17 -3.88 -16.53 17.94
CA TYR A 17 -2.61 -15.87 18.22
C TYR A 17 -1.50 -16.90 18.47
N ALA A 18 -1.69 -17.84 19.38
CA ALA A 18 -0.72 -18.87 19.69
C ALA A 18 -0.35 -19.73 18.47
N GLN A 19 -1.33 -20.04 17.62
CA GLN A 19 -1.11 -20.79 16.38
C GLN A 19 -0.28 -20.00 15.40
N VAL A 20 -0.59 -18.71 15.15
CA VAL A 20 0.15 -17.85 14.23
C VAL A 20 1.59 -17.66 14.72
N VAL A 21 1.80 -17.39 16.02
CA VAL A 21 3.14 -17.29 16.62
C VAL A 21 3.96 -18.57 16.36
N ARG A 22 3.35 -19.74 16.53
CA ARG A 22 4.02 -21.02 16.28
C ARG A 22 4.41 -21.18 14.82
N ILE A 23 3.51 -20.82 13.88
CA ILE A 23 3.76 -20.91 12.44
C ILE A 23 4.90 -19.97 12.04
N VAL A 24 4.83 -18.70 12.43
CA VAL A 24 5.83 -17.67 12.09
C VAL A 24 7.21 -18.05 12.63
N ARG A 25 7.30 -18.48 13.90
CA ARG A 25 8.57 -18.92 14.49
C ARG A 25 9.15 -20.15 13.79
N ARG A 26 8.29 -21.10 13.38
CA ARG A 26 8.73 -22.30 12.65
C ARG A 26 9.18 -21.97 11.23
N ALA A 27 8.57 -20.98 10.59
CA ALA A 27 8.93 -20.56 9.24
C ALA A 27 10.27 -19.85 9.16
N CYS A 28 10.83 -19.38 10.29
CA CYS A 28 12.12 -18.68 10.37
C CYS A 28 12.24 -17.57 9.30
N LEU A 29 11.22 -16.73 9.17
CA LEU A 29 11.15 -15.71 8.15
C LEU A 29 12.26 -14.67 8.33
N ASN A 30 12.94 -14.31 7.24
CA ASN A 30 13.96 -13.25 7.24
C ASN A 30 13.34 -11.88 6.90
N VAL A 31 12.16 -11.60 7.47
CA VAL A 31 11.44 -10.33 7.33
C VAL A 31 10.89 -9.90 8.70
N GLU A 32 10.88 -8.61 8.95
CA GLU A 32 10.20 -8.09 10.14
C GLU A 32 8.74 -8.49 10.11
N THR A 33 8.27 -9.12 11.19
CA THR A 33 6.92 -9.65 11.30
C THR A 33 6.27 -9.17 12.58
N TYR A 34 5.16 -8.47 12.42
CA TYR A 34 4.35 -7.94 13.51
C TYR A 34 3.02 -8.67 13.55
N LEU A 35 2.52 -8.97 14.73
CA LEU A 35 1.13 -9.37 14.93
C LEU A 35 0.32 -8.16 15.34
N PHE A 36 -0.92 -8.08 14.87
CA PHE A 36 -1.86 -7.03 15.21
C PHE A 36 -3.15 -7.66 15.73
N THR A 37 -3.48 -7.39 16.98
CA THR A 37 -4.56 -8.03 17.73
C THR A 37 -5.67 -7.03 18.07
N ALA A 38 -6.80 -7.53 18.59
CA ALA A 38 -7.83 -6.67 19.14
C ALA A 38 -7.35 -5.89 20.38
N GLY A 39 -6.36 -6.41 21.10
CA GLY A 39 -5.69 -5.72 22.21
C GLY A 39 -4.96 -4.47 21.73
N ASP A 40 -4.12 -4.62 20.70
CA ASP A 40 -3.38 -3.52 20.09
C ASP A 40 -4.33 -2.45 19.54
N LEU A 41 -5.40 -2.89 18.89
CA LEU A 41 -6.40 -1.96 18.34
C LEU A 41 -7.07 -1.13 19.43
N ARG A 42 -7.41 -1.73 20.60
CA ARG A 42 -7.97 -0.99 21.74
C ARG A 42 -7.00 0.03 22.31
N GLU A 43 -5.72 -0.34 22.43
CA GLU A 43 -4.68 0.56 22.92
C GLU A 43 -4.47 1.74 21.96
N ILE A 44 -4.37 1.47 20.65
CA ILE A 44 -4.28 2.49 19.61
C ILE A 44 -5.50 3.43 19.66
N ALA A 45 -6.71 2.87 19.77
CA ALA A 45 -7.94 3.65 19.86
C ALA A 45 -7.92 4.58 21.08
N GLY A 46 -7.44 4.12 22.24
CA GLY A 46 -7.25 4.92 23.44
C GLY A 46 -6.30 6.10 23.21
N LEU A 47 -5.10 5.82 22.68
CA LEU A 47 -4.09 6.85 22.36
C LEU A 47 -4.60 7.91 21.38
N LEU A 48 -5.42 7.52 20.40
CA LEU A 48 -5.99 8.43 19.42
C LEU A 48 -7.19 9.19 19.97
N SER A 49 -7.99 8.57 20.85
CA SER A 49 -9.10 9.26 21.54
C SER A 49 -8.58 10.38 22.43
N ASP A 50 -7.49 10.16 23.15
CA ASP A 50 -6.79 11.19 23.94
C ASP A 50 -6.26 12.34 23.06
N ALA A 51 -6.07 12.08 21.77
CA ALA A 51 -5.62 13.05 20.79
C ALA A 51 -6.77 13.79 20.07
N GLY A 52 -8.04 13.44 20.37
CA GLY A 52 -9.25 14.05 19.80
C GLY A 52 -9.85 13.28 18.64
N LEU A 53 -9.71 11.95 18.60
CA LEU A 53 -10.36 11.10 17.59
C LEU A 53 -11.89 11.24 17.71
N GLY A 54 -12.55 11.57 16.61
CA GLY A 54 -14.00 11.69 16.54
C GLY A 54 -14.72 10.34 16.56
N GLU A 55 -16.00 10.35 16.92
CA GLU A 55 -16.81 9.11 17.01
C GLU A 55 -16.84 8.32 15.70
N ARG A 56 -17.06 8.98 14.56
CA ARG A 56 -17.06 8.33 13.24
C ARG A 56 -15.71 7.67 12.92
N SER A 57 -14.62 8.34 13.22
CA SER A 57 -13.27 7.78 13.02
C SER A 57 -13.01 6.59 13.95
N THR A 58 -13.57 6.59 15.15
CA THR A 58 -13.51 5.47 16.10
C THR A 58 -14.25 4.24 15.54
N GLN A 59 -15.38 4.44 14.87
CA GLN A 59 -16.16 3.36 14.25
C GLN A 59 -15.40 2.64 13.13
N LEU A 60 -14.39 3.26 12.51
CA LEU A 60 -13.53 2.63 11.51
C LEU A 60 -12.49 1.67 12.14
N LEU A 61 -12.24 1.77 13.44
CA LEU A 61 -11.29 0.93 14.16
C LEU A 61 -11.95 -0.40 14.54
N SER A 62 -11.99 -1.34 13.61
CA SER A 62 -12.61 -2.65 13.80
C SER A 62 -11.88 -3.75 13.04
N LEU A 63 -11.68 -4.89 13.70
CA LEU A 63 -11.17 -6.13 13.09
C LEU A 63 -12.31 -7.07 12.66
N PHE A 64 -13.52 -6.54 12.52
CA PHE A 64 -14.69 -7.32 12.12
C PHE A 64 -15.27 -6.85 10.79
N GLY A 65 -15.50 -7.77 9.87
CA GLY A 65 -15.98 -7.50 8.50
C GLY A 65 -14.84 -7.17 7.53
N TYR A 66 -14.97 -7.61 6.27
CA TYR A 66 -13.91 -7.54 5.25
C TYR A 66 -13.37 -6.13 5.06
N SER A 67 -14.24 -5.14 4.81
CA SER A 67 -13.82 -3.75 4.61
C SER A 67 -13.06 -3.18 5.81
N ASN A 68 -13.52 -3.45 7.03
CA ASN A 68 -12.85 -2.98 8.25
C ASN A 68 -11.48 -3.62 8.43
N VAL A 69 -11.37 -4.94 8.21
CA VAL A 69 -10.07 -5.65 8.27
C VAL A 69 -9.10 -5.07 7.25
N ARG A 70 -9.55 -4.82 6.01
CA ARG A 70 -8.73 -4.13 4.99
C ARG A 70 -8.31 -2.74 5.46
N ASN A 71 -9.21 -1.96 6.05
CA ASN A 71 -8.86 -0.65 6.62
C ASN A 71 -7.80 -0.77 7.72
N MET A 72 -7.84 -1.82 8.55
CA MET A 72 -6.80 -2.04 9.55
C MET A 72 -5.45 -2.43 8.93
N CYS A 73 -5.44 -3.13 7.77
CA CYS A 73 -4.21 -3.33 7.00
C CYS A 73 -3.61 -1.99 6.53
N LEU A 74 -4.46 -1.07 6.01
CA LEU A 74 -4.02 0.26 5.58
C LEU A 74 -3.54 1.10 6.77
N LEU A 75 -4.23 1.01 7.90
CA LEU A 75 -3.85 1.70 9.15
C LEU A 75 -2.47 1.23 9.64
N ALA A 76 -2.25 -0.09 9.68
CA ALA A 76 -0.97 -0.67 10.07
C ALA A 76 0.17 -0.22 9.14
N ALA A 77 -0.08 -0.16 7.82
CA ALA A 77 0.88 0.38 6.86
C ALA A 77 1.19 1.87 7.13
N SER A 78 0.18 2.68 7.48
CA SER A 78 0.38 4.09 7.86
C SER A 78 1.16 4.24 9.16
N ILE A 79 0.91 3.41 10.17
CA ILE A 79 1.65 3.40 11.45
C ILE A 79 3.13 3.06 11.20
N LEU A 80 3.40 2.06 10.37
CA LEU A 80 4.75 1.64 9.99
C LEU A 80 5.39 2.56 8.95
N THR A 81 4.66 3.56 8.46
CA THR A 81 5.14 4.52 7.46
C THR A 81 5.55 3.90 6.12
N ALA A 82 4.89 2.82 5.75
CA ALA A 82 5.13 2.13 4.50
C ALA A 82 4.81 3.01 3.28
N ASP A 83 5.60 2.93 2.21
CA ASP A 83 5.34 3.63 0.95
C ASP A 83 4.33 2.88 0.07
N ALA A 84 4.24 1.57 0.32
CA ALA A 84 3.30 0.68 -0.34
C ALA A 84 2.76 -0.36 0.64
N VAL A 85 1.56 -0.85 0.37
CA VAL A 85 0.99 -2.00 1.08
C VAL A 85 0.56 -3.05 0.06
N LEU A 86 0.97 -4.29 0.28
CA LEU A 86 0.48 -5.46 -0.43
C LEU A 86 -0.49 -6.20 0.50
N LEU A 87 -1.73 -6.35 0.07
CA LEU A 87 -2.77 -7.10 0.77
C LEU A 87 -2.77 -8.56 0.31
N ILE A 88 -2.76 -9.49 1.26
CA ILE A 88 -2.75 -10.95 1.03
C ILE A 88 -3.74 -11.58 2.00
N ASP A 89 -4.52 -12.54 1.53
CA ASP A 89 -5.43 -13.33 2.34
C ASP A 89 -4.77 -14.62 2.84
N ASP A 90 -5.30 -15.23 3.88
CA ASP A 90 -4.72 -16.40 4.55
C ASP A 90 -4.89 -17.72 3.77
N ASP A 91 -5.71 -17.73 2.73
CA ASP A 91 -5.92 -18.84 1.81
C ASP A 91 -5.22 -18.65 0.44
N GLU A 92 -4.20 -17.81 0.41
CA GLU A 92 -3.43 -17.49 -0.78
C GLU A 92 -1.98 -17.96 -0.70
N VAL A 93 -1.43 -18.37 -1.83
CA VAL A 93 -0.06 -18.88 -1.95
C VAL A 93 0.65 -18.23 -3.14
N PHE A 94 1.83 -17.66 -2.90
CA PHE A 94 2.69 -17.19 -3.97
C PHE A 94 3.23 -18.37 -4.80
N GLU A 95 3.12 -18.28 -6.12
CA GLU A 95 3.67 -19.29 -7.01
C GLU A 95 5.12 -18.98 -7.42
N THR A 96 5.51 -17.71 -7.35
CA THR A 96 6.86 -17.28 -7.76
C THR A 96 7.53 -16.46 -6.64
N PRO A 97 8.85 -16.63 -6.42
CA PRO A 97 9.57 -15.93 -5.37
C PRO A 97 9.74 -14.43 -5.67
N ASP A 98 9.57 -14.01 -6.90
CA ASP A 98 9.71 -12.63 -7.37
C ASP A 98 8.39 -11.84 -7.39
N PHE A 99 7.30 -12.41 -6.85
CA PHE A 99 6.00 -11.76 -6.82
C PHE A 99 6.06 -10.36 -6.17
N VAL A 100 6.65 -10.26 -4.97
CA VAL A 100 6.71 -8.98 -4.22
C VAL A 100 7.54 -7.93 -4.97
N PRO A 101 8.78 -8.19 -5.39
CA PRO A 101 9.52 -7.20 -6.20
C PRO A 101 8.78 -6.77 -7.46
N ARG A 102 8.16 -7.71 -8.19
CA ARG A 102 7.42 -7.41 -9.42
C ARG A 102 6.15 -6.60 -9.17
N SER A 103 5.48 -6.84 -8.06
CA SER A 103 4.26 -6.11 -7.69
C SER A 103 4.52 -4.62 -7.39
N LEU A 104 5.76 -4.27 -7.03
CA LEU A 104 6.19 -2.90 -6.77
C LEU A 104 6.80 -2.19 -7.99
N GLU A 105 7.11 -2.93 -9.06
CA GLU A 105 7.89 -2.45 -10.21
C GLU A 105 7.33 -1.18 -10.86
N PHE A 106 6.02 -1.06 -10.97
CA PHE A 106 5.35 0.07 -11.63
C PHE A 106 4.66 1.03 -10.67
N LEU A 107 4.60 0.71 -9.39
CA LEU A 107 3.90 1.51 -8.40
C LEU A 107 4.54 2.91 -8.28
N GLY A 108 3.72 3.96 -8.27
CA GLY A 108 4.18 5.35 -8.25
C GLY A 108 4.71 5.87 -9.60
N ARG A 109 4.90 5.01 -10.62
CA ARG A 109 5.38 5.42 -11.95
C ARG A 109 4.27 5.99 -12.81
N ARG A 110 4.66 6.81 -13.77
CA ARG A 110 3.72 7.33 -14.78
C ARG A 110 3.67 6.39 -15.98
N ILE A 111 2.53 5.73 -16.18
CA ILE A 111 2.26 4.79 -17.27
C ILE A 111 1.03 5.29 -18.05
N TYR A 112 1.12 5.34 -19.38
CA TYR A 112 0.06 5.85 -20.26
C TYR A 112 -0.49 7.25 -19.86
N GLY A 113 0.37 8.09 -19.26
CA GLY A 113 0.00 9.42 -18.80
C GLY A 113 -0.48 9.52 -17.36
N ASP A 114 -0.84 8.41 -16.72
CA ASP A 114 -1.30 8.36 -15.32
C ASP A 114 -0.20 7.86 -14.37
N ILE A 115 -0.31 8.26 -13.11
CA ILE A 115 0.48 7.68 -12.03
C ILE A 115 -0.20 6.37 -11.60
N VAL A 116 0.55 5.30 -11.48
CA VAL A 116 0.08 4.00 -11.00
C VAL A 116 -0.03 4.05 -9.48
N HIS A 117 -1.25 4.23 -8.96
CA HIS A 117 -1.50 4.28 -7.52
C HIS A 117 -1.91 2.94 -6.92
N GLY A 118 -2.48 2.06 -7.74
CA GLY A 118 -2.84 0.71 -7.36
C GLY A 118 -2.49 -0.29 -8.46
N ILE A 119 -2.01 -1.45 -8.05
CA ILE A 119 -1.77 -2.59 -8.93
C ILE A 119 -2.55 -3.78 -8.39
N ALA A 120 -3.34 -4.43 -9.23
CA ALA A 120 -3.95 -5.72 -8.94
C ALA A 120 -3.15 -6.84 -9.62
N GLY A 121 -2.89 -7.92 -8.89
CA GLY A 121 -2.66 -9.23 -9.47
C GLY A 121 -4.00 -9.94 -9.74
N TYR A 122 -3.95 -11.24 -9.99
CA TYR A 122 -5.15 -12.05 -10.20
C TYR A 122 -5.01 -13.42 -9.56
N TYR A 123 -6.17 -14.05 -9.32
CA TYR A 123 -6.24 -15.37 -8.71
C TYR A 123 -6.14 -16.48 -9.74
N LEU A 124 -5.36 -17.52 -9.41
CA LEU A 124 -5.40 -18.82 -10.04
C LEU A 124 -6.11 -19.81 -9.10
N ASN A 125 -7.05 -20.57 -9.64
CA ASN A 125 -7.70 -21.65 -8.92
C ASN A 125 -6.76 -22.87 -8.76
N GLY A 126 -7.24 -23.94 -8.11
CA GLY A 126 -6.47 -25.17 -7.92
C GLY A 126 -5.96 -25.83 -9.22
N SER A 127 -6.62 -25.55 -10.36
CA SER A 127 -6.25 -26.05 -11.70
C SER A 127 -5.33 -25.10 -12.46
N GLY A 128 -4.94 -23.96 -11.88
CA GLY A 128 -4.08 -22.96 -12.54
C GLY A 128 -4.82 -22.07 -13.55
N GLN A 129 -6.15 -21.97 -13.46
CA GLN A 129 -6.98 -21.13 -14.31
C GLN A 129 -7.42 -19.87 -13.55
N TYR A 130 -7.54 -18.73 -14.25
CA TYR A 130 -7.98 -17.46 -13.69
C TYR A 130 -9.52 -17.26 -13.71
N TYR A 131 -10.26 -18.27 -14.13
CA TYR A 131 -11.72 -18.31 -14.12
C TYR A 131 -12.23 -19.65 -13.61
N ASP A 132 -13.44 -19.64 -13.07
CA ASP A 132 -14.13 -20.86 -12.65
C ASP A 132 -15.01 -21.37 -13.79
N GLU A 133 -14.92 -22.65 -14.10
CA GLU A 133 -15.86 -23.29 -14.99
C GLU A 133 -17.20 -23.45 -14.29
N VAL A 134 -18.20 -22.73 -14.76
CA VAL A 134 -19.56 -22.78 -14.21
C VAL A 134 -20.49 -23.44 -15.22
N THR A 135 -21.18 -24.49 -14.78
CA THR A 135 -22.24 -25.08 -15.60
C THR A 135 -23.41 -24.10 -15.68
N PRO A 136 -23.79 -23.62 -16.89
CA PRO A 136 -24.89 -22.68 -17.05
C PRO A 136 -26.21 -23.27 -16.54
N GLU A 137 -26.94 -22.48 -15.78
CA GLU A 137 -28.28 -22.82 -15.29
C GLU A 137 -29.30 -21.81 -15.82
N PRO A 138 -30.61 -22.18 -15.94
CA PRO A 138 -31.61 -21.30 -16.57
C PRO A 138 -31.74 -19.91 -15.95
N TRP A 139 -31.62 -19.80 -14.62
CA TRP A 139 -31.69 -18.52 -13.91
C TRP A 139 -30.52 -17.60 -14.23
N MET A 140 -29.35 -18.14 -14.61
CA MET A 140 -28.15 -17.38 -14.95
C MET A 140 -28.30 -16.62 -16.28
N THR A 141 -29.28 -16.98 -17.11
CA THR A 141 -29.59 -16.22 -18.33
C THR A 141 -29.90 -14.74 -18.05
N TYR A 142 -30.47 -14.45 -16.90
CA TYR A 142 -30.77 -13.08 -16.47
C TYR A 142 -29.80 -12.55 -15.40
N TRP A 143 -28.96 -13.43 -14.86
CA TRP A 143 -27.88 -13.10 -13.94
C TRP A 143 -26.56 -13.62 -14.51
N ASP A 144 -26.18 -13.04 -15.62
CA ASP A 144 -25.03 -13.44 -16.43
C ASP A 144 -23.66 -13.00 -15.81
N ARG A 145 -23.64 -12.89 -14.46
CA ARG A 145 -22.46 -12.44 -13.72
C ARG A 145 -21.20 -13.23 -14.04
N PHE A 146 -21.31 -14.54 -14.16
CA PHE A 146 -20.18 -15.40 -14.46
C PHE A 146 -19.63 -15.15 -15.86
N GLU A 147 -20.51 -14.96 -16.84
CA GLU A 147 -20.13 -14.64 -18.22
C GLU A 147 -19.52 -13.23 -18.32
N CYS A 148 -20.15 -12.22 -17.69
CA CYS A 148 -19.60 -10.87 -17.63
C CYS A 148 -18.23 -10.82 -16.97
N LYS A 149 -18.05 -11.56 -15.85
CA LYS A 149 -16.78 -11.72 -15.16
C LYS A 149 -15.74 -12.40 -16.04
N ALA A 150 -16.08 -13.50 -16.70
CA ALA A 150 -15.20 -14.21 -17.62
C ALA A 150 -14.75 -13.31 -18.78
N ARG A 151 -15.66 -12.58 -19.41
CA ARG A 151 -15.33 -11.60 -20.47
C ARG A 151 -14.38 -10.51 -19.95
N ALA A 152 -14.63 -9.95 -18.76
CA ALA A 152 -13.75 -8.96 -18.15
C ALA A 152 -12.36 -9.54 -17.89
N PHE A 153 -12.28 -10.77 -17.39
CA PHE A 153 -11.01 -11.43 -17.10
C PHE A 153 -10.23 -11.73 -18.39
N ASP A 154 -10.88 -12.23 -19.43
CA ASP A 154 -10.23 -12.46 -20.72
C ASP A 154 -9.69 -11.17 -21.35
N GLN A 155 -10.45 -10.07 -21.25
CA GLN A 155 -10.00 -8.77 -21.76
C GLN A 155 -8.79 -8.21 -20.99
N ILE A 156 -8.76 -8.39 -19.68
CA ILE A 156 -7.76 -7.76 -18.81
C ILE A 156 -6.60 -8.71 -18.53
N ILE A 157 -6.83 -10.00 -18.23
CA ILE A 157 -5.80 -10.97 -17.88
C ILE A 157 -5.30 -11.70 -19.13
N GLY A 158 -6.22 -12.13 -20.02
CA GLY A 158 -5.99 -13.11 -21.08
C GLY A 158 -5.07 -12.68 -22.23
N GLY A 159 -4.56 -11.44 -22.28
CA GLY A 159 -3.65 -11.01 -23.34
C GLY A 159 -3.39 -9.51 -23.42
N GLY A 160 -2.60 -9.05 -24.41
CA GLY A 160 -2.25 -7.65 -24.61
C GLY A 160 -1.08 -7.16 -23.73
N PRO A 161 -0.95 -5.85 -23.47
CA PRO A 161 0.15 -5.32 -22.68
C PRO A 161 0.11 -5.82 -21.23
N ARG A 162 1.26 -5.90 -20.58
CA ARG A 162 1.41 -6.38 -19.21
C ARG A 162 0.54 -5.60 -18.22
N LEU A 163 0.58 -4.27 -18.29
CA LEU A 163 -0.26 -3.40 -17.46
C LEU A 163 -1.46 -2.91 -18.24
N LYS A 164 -2.65 -3.05 -17.66
CA LYS A 164 -3.90 -2.54 -18.20
C LYS A 164 -4.71 -1.83 -17.12
N ARG A 165 -5.38 -0.73 -17.46
CA ARG A 165 -6.42 -0.19 -16.59
C ARG A 165 -7.48 -1.26 -16.36
N THR A 166 -7.89 -1.45 -15.12
CA THR A 166 -8.80 -2.52 -14.75
C THR A 166 -10.10 -1.98 -14.17
N PRO A 167 -11.27 -2.58 -14.50
CA PRO A 167 -12.54 -2.30 -13.85
C PRO A 167 -12.76 -3.12 -12.57
N PHE A 168 -11.87 -4.05 -12.25
CA PHE A 168 -11.96 -4.93 -11.09
C PHE A 168 -10.58 -5.14 -10.46
N ALA A 169 -10.58 -5.61 -9.22
CA ALA A 169 -9.39 -6.01 -8.48
C ALA A 169 -9.69 -7.25 -7.64
N PHE A 170 -8.66 -7.86 -7.07
CA PHE A 170 -8.73 -9.01 -6.19
C PHE A 170 -8.15 -8.62 -4.83
N GLY A 171 -8.94 -8.72 -3.78
CA GLY A 171 -8.65 -8.17 -2.48
C GLY A 171 -7.34 -8.63 -1.85
N GLY A 172 -6.97 -9.90 -2.04
CA GLY A 172 -5.73 -10.47 -1.54
C GLY A 172 -4.56 -10.41 -2.53
N ALA A 173 -4.69 -9.71 -3.66
CA ALA A 173 -3.61 -9.49 -4.62
C ALA A 173 -3.56 -8.02 -5.04
N MET A 174 -3.69 -7.11 -4.07
CA MET A 174 -3.66 -5.65 -4.28
C MET A 174 -2.40 -5.04 -3.71
N VAL A 175 -1.75 -4.20 -4.49
CA VAL A 175 -0.66 -3.32 -4.05
C VAL A 175 -1.11 -1.88 -4.17
N LEU A 176 -1.05 -1.15 -3.07
CA LEU A 176 -1.55 0.22 -2.99
C LEU A 176 -0.41 1.17 -2.61
N HIS A 177 -0.27 2.25 -3.35
CA HIS A 177 0.65 3.34 -3.04
C HIS A 177 0.15 4.15 -1.85
N ARG A 178 1.05 4.74 -1.07
CA ARG A 178 0.71 5.54 0.11
C ARG A 178 -0.31 6.64 -0.17
N GLU A 179 -0.17 7.37 -1.27
CA GLU A 179 -1.11 8.44 -1.63
C GLU A 179 -2.55 7.92 -1.72
N LEU A 180 -2.73 6.71 -2.23
CA LEU A 180 -4.03 6.09 -2.36
C LEU A 180 -4.56 5.59 -1.01
N PHE A 181 -3.82 4.74 -0.30
CA PHE A 181 -4.36 4.09 0.90
C PHE A 181 -4.51 5.04 2.11
N GLU A 182 -3.78 6.14 2.15
CA GLU A 182 -3.98 7.18 3.18
C GLU A 182 -5.14 8.12 2.86
N CYS A 183 -5.60 8.17 1.60
CA CYS A 183 -6.72 9.02 1.16
C CYS A 183 -8.05 8.27 1.09
N VAL A 184 -8.05 7.04 0.58
CA VAL A 184 -9.25 6.27 0.23
C VAL A 184 -9.37 5.05 1.15
N PRO A 185 -10.37 5.00 2.05
CA PRO A 185 -10.68 3.80 2.83
C PRO A 185 -11.56 2.82 2.05
N PHE A 186 -11.57 1.57 2.47
CA PHE A 186 -12.64 0.63 2.12
C PHE A 186 -13.95 1.07 2.79
N ASP A 187 -15.06 0.97 2.09
CA ASP A 187 -16.38 1.35 2.59
C ASP A 187 -16.91 0.29 3.59
N PRO A 188 -17.06 0.60 4.90
CA PRO A 188 -17.52 -0.37 5.89
C PRO A 188 -18.94 -0.89 5.66
N LEU A 189 -19.73 -0.20 4.85
CA LEU A 189 -21.11 -0.61 4.50
C LEU A 189 -21.14 -1.66 3.38
N VAL A 190 -20.00 -1.91 2.73
CA VAL A 190 -19.85 -2.98 1.74
C VAL A 190 -19.36 -4.25 2.43
N THR A 191 -20.26 -5.21 2.61
CA THR A 191 -19.99 -6.45 3.33
C THR A 191 -19.35 -7.54 2.47
N ARG A 192 -19.40 -7.39 1.13
CA ARG A 192 -18.81 -8.29 0.14
C ARG A 192 -18.48 -7.56 -1.15
N GLY A 193 -17.34 -7.91 -1.77
CA GLY A 193 -16.82 -7.26 -2.98
C GLY A 193 -16.30 -5.86 -2.71
N GLU A 194 -15.76 -5.68 -1.52
CA GLU A 194 -15.09 -4.48 -1.04
C GLU A 194 -13.90 -4.09 -1.90
N ASP A 195 -13.25 -5.07 -2.52
CA ASP A 195 -12.14 -4.91 -3.45
C ASP A 195 -12.54 -4.10 -4.71
N ILE A 196 -13.67 -4.47 -5.31
CA ILE A 196 -14.19 -3.77 -6.50
C ILE A 196 -14.78 -2.41 -6.09
N ASP A 197 -15.47 -2.32 -4.96
CA ASP A 197 -15.96 -1.05 -4.44
C ASP A 197 -14.82 -0.07 -4.13
N TYR A 198 -13.72 -0.57 -3.59
CA TYR A 198 -12.51 0.22 -3.33
C TYR A 198 -11.94 0.82 -4.62
N LEU A 199 -11.93 0.03 -5.71
CA LEU A 199 -11.49 0.51 -7.02
C LEU A 199 -12.41 1.61 -7.57
N VAL A 200 -13.73 1.45 -7.41
CA VAL A 200 -14.72 2.48 -7.79
C VAL A 200 -14.45 3.77 -6.99
N ASN A 201 -14.29 3.66 -5.68
CA ASN A 201 -14.01 4.78 -4.81
C ASN A 201 -12.66 5.44 -5.17
N SER A 202 -11.61 4.65 -5.39
CA SER A 202 -10.29 5.16 -5.81
C SER A 202 -10.39 5.99 -7.09
N ARG A 203 -11.17 5.55 -8.07
CA ARG A 203 -11.37 6.27 -9.33
C ARG A 203 -12.14 7.58 -9.12
N MET A 204 -13.14 7.62 -8.24
CA MET A 204 -13.83 8.85 -7.87
C MET A 204 -12.87 9.90 -7.28
N PHE A 205 -11.88 9.46 -6.52
CA PHE A 205 -10.84 10.34 -5.96
C PHE A 205 -9.66 10.61 -6.91
N GLY A 206 -9.76 10.20 -8.18
CA GLY A 206 -8.76 10.50 -9.21
C GLY A 206 -7.54 9.59 -9.20
N PHE A 207 -7.57 8.49 -8.47
CA PHE A 207 -6.49 7.51 -8.44
C PHE A 207 -6.62 6.47 -9.56
N SER A 208 -5.51 6.14 -10.20
CA SER A 208 -5.46 5.16 -11.28
C SER A 208 -5.07 3.78 -10.76
N PHE A 209 -5.82 2.77 -11.20
CA PHE A 209 -5.64 1.38 -10.85
C PHE A 209 -5.37 0.53 -12.10
N PHE A 210 -4.37 -0.34 -12.03
CA PHE A 210 -3.97 -1.22 -13.13
C PHE A 210 -3.94 -2.67 -12.67
N LEU A 211 -4.17 -3.58 -13.60
CA LEU A 211 -3.88 -4.99 -13.39
C LEU A 211 -2.58 -5.35 -14.14
N ASP A 212 -1.68 -6.03 -13.46
CA ASP A 212 -0.49 -6.64 -14.05
C ASP A 212 -0.78 -8.11 -14.35
N ASN A 213 -0.89 -8.46 -15.63
CA ASN A 213 -1.24 -9.82 -16.06
C ASN A 213 -0.11 -10.84 -15.86
N THR A 214 0.98 -10.45 -15.23
CA THR A 214 2.07 -11.36 -14.83
C THR A 214 2.13 -11.59 -13.32
N LEU A 215 1.22 -10.97 -12.54
CA LEU A 215 1.12 -11.14 -11.11
C LEU A 215 -0.03 -12.09 -10.77
N SER A 216 0.24 -13.39 -10.74
CA SER A 216 -0.73 -14.39 -10.29
C SER A 216 -0.44 -14.85 -8.88
N ILE A 217 -1.51 -15.14 -8.14
CA ILE A 217 -1.45 -15.77 -6.82
C ILE A 217 -2.43 -16.95 -6.80
N LYS A 218 -2.04 -18.05 -6.19
CA LYS A 218 -2.92 -19.21 -6.09
C LYS A 218 -3.86 -19.04 -4.91
N HIS A 219 -5.16 -19.05 -5.20
CA HIS A 219 -6.22 -18.90 -4.21
C HIS A 219 -6.84 -20.26 -3.93
N LEU A 220 -6.85 -20.68 -2.65
CA LEU A 220 -7.27 -21.98 -2.17
C LEU A 220 -8.42 -21.85 -1.15
N PRO A 221 -9.57 -21.28 -1.53
CA PRO A 221 -10.64 -21.01 -0.60
C PRO A 221 -11.25 -22.31 -0.05
N GLN A 222 -11.66 -22.26 1.20
CA GLN A 222 -12.45 -23.34 1.81
C GLN A 222 -13.77 -23.51 1.04
N PRO A 223 -14.17 -24.75 0.71
CA PRO A 223 -15.43 -24.99 0.05
C PRO A 223 -16.60 -24.46 0.89
N LYS A 224 -17.32 -23.47 0.36
CA LYS A 224 -18.53 -22.94 1.01
C LYS A 224 -19.76 -23.57 0.38
N SER A 225 -20.47 -24.40 1.11
CA SER A 225 -21.75 -24.96 0.68
C SER A 225 -22.89 -24.04 1.10
N HIS A 226 -23.12 -22.96 0.32
CA HIS A 226 -24.28 -22.11 0.51
C HIS A 226 -25.30 -22.32 -0.61
N PRO A 227 -26.61 -22.24 -0.33
CA PRO A 227 -27.64 -22.28 -1.35
C PRO A 227 -27.45 -21.15 -2.39
N LYS A 228 -27.81 -21.40 -3.66
CA LYS A 228 -27.65 -20.42 -4.74
C LYS A 228 -28.39 -19.11 -4.47
N TRP A 229 -29.59 -19.19 -3.86
CA TRP A 229 -30.36 -17.99 -3.48
C TRP A 229 -29.62 -17.08 -2.50
N LYS A 230 -28.77 -17.65 -1.63
CA LYS A 230 -27.97 -16.87 -0.67
C LYS A 230 -26.84 -16.13 -1.37
N HIS A 231 -26.13 -16.78 -2.30
CA HIS A 231 -25.12 -16.11 -3.11
C HIS A 231 -25.72 -14.98 -3.96
N LEU A 232 -26.90 -15.23 -4.55
CA LEU A 232 -27.62 -14.19 -5.30
C LEU A 232 -27.99 -13.01 -4.38
N ARG A 233 -28.42 -13.29 -3.14
CA ARG A 233 -28.77 -12.27 -2.14
C ARG A 233 -27.57 -11.40 -1.76
N GLU A 234 -26.42 -12.00 -1.54
CA GLU A 234 -25.17 -11.26 -1.25
C GLU A 234 -24.79 -10.31 -2.40
N ASP A 235 -24.91 -10.79 -3.64
CA ASP A 235 -24.68 -9.95 -4.83
C ASP A 235 -25.74 -8.84 -4.95
N ILE A 236 -27.00 -9.10 -4.62
CA ILE A 236 -28.09 -8.08 -4.65
C ILE A 236 -27.77 -6.94 -3.68
N TYR A 237 -27.45 -7.24 -2.42
CA TYR A 237 -27.10 -6.20 -1.45
C TYR A 237 -25.94 -5.35 -1.94
N ARG A 238 -24.91 -5.99 -2.46
CA ARG A 238 -23.74 -5.30 -3.00
C ARG A 238 -24.07 -4.37 -4.15
N PHE A 239 -24.67 -4.89 -5.21
CA PHE A 239 -24.89 -4.11 -6.44
C PHE A 239 -25.96 -3.02 -6.26
N VAL A 240 -27.00 -3.29 -5.46
CA VAL A 240 -28.00 -2.27 -5.13
C VAL A 240 -27.37 -1.10 -4.38
N TYR A 241 -26.54 -1.39 -3.37
CA TYR A 241 -25.83 -0.34 -2.63
C TYR A 241 -24.85 0.44 -3.51
N GLN A 242 -23.99 -0.26 -4.26
CA GLN A 242 -23.01 0.39 -5.15
C GLN A 242 -23.69 1.27 -6.20
N ARG A 243 -24.78 0.79 -6.82
CA ARG A 243 -25.55 1.58 -7.77
C ARG A 243 -26.20 2.79 -7.10
N ALA A 244 -26.75 2.65 -5.92
CA ALA A 244 -27.32 3.79 -5.17
C ALA A 244 -26.25 4.84 -4.90
N LYS A 245 -25.03 4.44 -4.50
CA LYS A 245 -23.88 5.34 -4.31
C LYS A 245 -23.51 6.06 -5.60
N LEU A 246 -23.44 5.36 -6.75
CA LEU A 246 -23.13 5.97 -8.03
C LEU A 246 -24.21 6.95 -8.49
N ASN A 247 -25.51 6.61 -8.33
CA ASN A 247 -26.63 7.46 -8.71
C ASN A 247 -26.76 8.73 -7.85
N ALA A 248 -26.29 8.69 -6.61
CA ALA A 248 -26.30 9.83 -5.69
C ALA A 248 -25.11 10.80 -5.91
N GLN A 249 -24.17 10.49 -6.82
CA GLN A 249 -23.02 11.34 -7.07
C GLN A 249 -23.42 12.78 -7.40
N ARG A 250 -22.69 13.72 -6.83
CA ARG A 250 -22.78 15.16 -7.09
C ARG A 250 -21.45 15.66 -7.63
N ARG A 251 -21.49 16.78 -8.36
CA ARG A 251 -20.26 17.45 -8.78
C ARG A 251 -19.61 18.13 -7.57
N ILE A 252 -18.45 17.60 -7.20
CA ILE A 252 -17.58 18.13 -6.14
C ILE A 252 -16.23 18.44 -6.79
N SER A 253 -15.62 19.57 -6.47
CA SER A 253 -14.45 20.10 -7.20
C SER A 253 -13.26 19.15 -7.27
N ASN A 254 -13.10 18.27 -6.29
CA ASN A 254 -11.95 17.35 -6.18
C ASN A 254 -12.29 15.90 -6.51
N LEU A 255 -13.51 15.63 -7.00
CA LEU A 255 -13.93 14.28 -7.37
C LEU A 255 -14.18 14.16 -8.86
N ILE A 256 -13.87 13.01 -9.40
CA ILE A 256 -14.14 12.63 -10.79
C ILE A 256 -15.45 11.84 -10.81
N PRO A 257 -16.48 12.32 -11.52
CA PRO A 257 -17.70 11.53 -11.72
C PRO A 257 -17.37 10.22 -12.42
N VAL A 258 -17.91 9.12 -11.92
CA VAL A 258 -17.77 7.79 -12.52
C VAL A 258 -19.16 7.25 -12.85
N SER A 259 -19.24 6.44 -13.90
CA SER A 259 -20.48 5.82 -14.37
C SER A 259 -20.36 4.30 -14.40
N PRO A 260 -21.48 3.55 -14.48
CA PRO A 260 -21.44 2.10 -14.63
C PRO A 260 -20.59 1.64 -15.82
N GLU A 261 -20.62 2.37 -16.93
CA GLU A 261 -19.90 2.06 -18.17
C GLU A 261 -18.37 2.08 -17.99
N ASP A 262 -17.89 2.83 -17.02
CA ASP A 262 -16.47 2.86 -16.66
C ASP A 262 -15.95 1.52 -16.13
N PHE A 263 -16.87 0.64 -15.73
CA PHE A 263 -16.57 -0.65 -15.11
C PHE A 263 -17.13 -1.84 -15.93
N ASP A 264 -17.51 -1.61 -17.18
CA ASP A 264 -17.96 -2.67 -18.09
C ASP A 264 -16.83 -3.63 -18.47
N PRO A 265 -17.11 -4.93 -18.70
CA PRO A 265 -18.41 -5.57 -18.54
C PRO A 265 -18.72 -6.01 -17.10
N TYR A 266 -17.77 -5.97 -16.18
CA TYR A 266 -17.95 -6.35 -14.79
C TYR A 266 -17.12 -5.45 -13.87
N PRO A 267 -17.73 -4.84 -12.85
CA PRO A 267 -19.13 -4.98 -12.39
C PRO A 267 -20.14 -4.10 -13.13
N GLY A 268 -19.74 -3.31 -14.12
CA GLY A 268 -20.56 -2.27 -14.77
C GLY A 268 -21.96 -2.72 -15.16
N GLU A 269 -22.12 -3.91 -15.80
CA GLU A 269 -23.40 -4.46 -16.20
C GLU A 269 -24.41 -4.65 -15.04
N PHE A 270 -23.94 -4.72 -13.80
CA PHE A 270 -24.77 -4.89 -12.59
C PHE A 270 -24.99 -3.57 -11.83
N LEU A 271 -24.54 -2.46 -12.40
CA LEU A 271 -24.71 -1.11 -11.82
C LEU A 271 -25.66 -0.24 -12.68
N LYS A 272 -26.16 -0.79 -13.79
CA LYS A 272 -27.07 -0.11 -14.74
C LYS A 272 -28.53 -0.10 -14.27
N ALA A 273 -29.36 0.63 -14.99
CA ALA A 273 -30.76 0.86 -14.62
C ALA A 273 -31.64 -0.41 -14.66
N ASP A 274 -31.21 -1.46 -15.36
CA ASP A 274 -31.95 -2.73 -15.52
C ASP A 274 -31.69 -3.74 -14.39
N LEU A 275 -30.96 -3.36 -13.36
CA LEU A 275 -30.59 -4.25 -12.23
C LEU A 275 -31.82 -4.90 -11.57
N GLU A 276 -32.89 -4.13 -11.30
CA GLU A 276 -34.10 -4.67 -10.69
C GLU A 276 -34.79 -5.71 -11.57
N GLU A 277 -34.79 -5.51 -12.88
CA GLU A 277 -35.33 -6.48 -13.84
C GLU A 277 -34.48 -7.77 -13.84
N LYS A 278 -33.18 -7.65 -13.85
CA LYS A 278 -32.25 -8.79 -13.73
C LYS A 278 -32.51 -9.57 -12.44
N ILE A 279 -32.65 -8.89 -11.30
CA ILE A 279 -32.92 -9.52 -10.00
C ILE A 279 -34.27 -10.24 -10.02
N TYR A 280 -35.32 -9.56 -10.53
CA TYR A 280 -36.65 -10.15 -10.61
C TYR A 280 -36.64 -11.45 -11.41
N ARG A 281 -36.15 -11.40 -12.66
CA ARG A 281 -36.13 -12.56 -13.55
C ARG A 281 -35.29 -13.71 -13.02
N SER A 282 -34.10 -13.43 -12.55
CA SER A 282 -33.20 -14.44 -11.99
C SER A 282 -33.78 -15.10 -10.75
N SER A 283 -34.37 -14.31 -9.84
CA SER A 283 -34.99 -14.84 -8.63
C SER A 283 -36.20 -15.71 -8.93
N MET A 284 -37.04 -15.30 -9.90
CA MET A 284 -38.21 -16.11 -10.34
C MET A 284 -37.79 -17.41 -11.00
N MET A 285 -36.79 -17.37 -11.88
CA MET A 285 -36.26 -18.59 -12.52
C MET A 285 -35.62 -19.54 -11.51
N LEU A 286 -34.85 -19.00 -10.56
CA LEU A 286 -34.23 -19.80 -9.49
C LEU A 286 -35.29 -20.42 -8.57
N ALA A 287 -36.34 -19.66 -8.23
CA ALA A 287 -37.47 -20.18 -7.45
C ALA A 287 -38.18 -21.34 -8.17
N ALA A 288 -38.46 -21.18 -9.49
CA ALA A 288 -39.06 -22.24 -10.31
C ALA A 288 -38.16 -23.49 -10.37
N GLN A 289 -36.84 -23.32 -10.48
CA GLN A 289 -35.88 -24.40 -10.46
C GLN A 289 -35.92 -25.14 -9.11
N TYR A 290 -35.94 -24.44 -7.97
CA TYR A 290 -36.04 -25.07 -6.65
C TYR A 290 -37.36 -25.86 -6.46
N ILE A 291 -38.48 -25.35 -7.01
CA ILE A 291 -39.74 -26.14 -7.00
C ILE A 291 -39.57 -27.46 -7.77
N ALA A 292 -38.95 -27.38 -8.97
CA ALA A 292 -38.69 -28.57 -9.78
C ALA A 292 -37.74 -29.58 -9.06
N GLU A 293 -36.82 -29.06 -8.25
CA GLU A 293 -35.91 -29.86 -7.42
C GLU A 293 -36.55 -30.38 -6.10
N GLY A 294 -37.82 -30.05 -5.82
CA GLY A 294 -38.51 -30.43 -4.58
C GLY A 294 -38.02 -29.66 -3.34
N LYS A 295 -37.51 -28.44 -3.49
CA LYS A 295 -36.96 -27.57 -2.44
C LYS A 295 -37.84 -26.33 -2.23
N PRO A 296 -39.06 -26.44 -1.68
CA PRO A 296 -39.98 -25.29 -1.58
C PRO A 296 -39.47 -24.16 -0.67
N GLU A 297 -38.72 -24.49 0.39
CA GLU A 297 -38.14 -23.47 1.28
C GLU A 297 -37.08 -22.61 0.56
N ASP A 298 -36.17 -23.22 -0.18
CA ASP A 298 -35.19 -22.51 -0.99
C ASP A 298 -35.87 -21.68 -2.09
N SER A 299 -36.99 -22.15 -2.66
CA SER A 299 -37.81 -21.40 -3.60
C SER A 299 -38.37 -20.12 -2.98
N MET A 300 -38.92 -20.22 -1.76
CA MET A 300 -39.43 -19.06 -1.02
C MET A 300 -38.31 -18.03 -0.76
N GLU A 301 -37.12 -18.48 -0.35
CA GLU A 301 -35.97 -17.60 -0.14
C GLU A 301 -35.48 -16.94 -1.44
N ALA A 302 -35.50 -17.66 -2.58
CA ALA A 302 -35.20 -17.07 -3.87
C ALA A 302 -36.22 -15.99 -4.26
N MET A 303 -37.53 -16.21 -4.04
CA MET A 303 -38.57 -15.20 -4.27
C MET A 303 -38.41 -14.00 -3.31
N ARG A 304 -38.01 -14.23 -2.07
CA ARG A 304 -37.77 -13.17 -1.08
C ARG A 304 -36.72 -12.18 -1.55
N ASN A 305 -35.74 -12.60 -2.35
CA ASN A 305 -34.71 -11.73 -2.92
C ASN A 305 -35.30 -10.55 -3.73
N ILE A 306 -36.47 -10.74 -4.35
CA ILE A 306 -37.18 -9.68 -5.10
C ILE A 306 -37.62 -8.56 -4.15
N PHE A 307 -38.17 -8.92 -3.00
CA PHE A 307 -38.61 -7.94 -2.00
C PHE A 307 -37.40 -7.27 -1.32
N LEU A 308 -36.40 -8.07 -0.96
CA LEU A 308 -35.18 -7.57 -0.33
C LEU A 308 -34.48 -6.52 -1.24
N SER A 309 -34.42 -6.74 -2.54
CA SER A 309 -33.80 -5.80 -3.46
C SER A 309 -34.48 -4.43 -3.52
N ARG A 310 -35.81 -4.39 -3.27
CA ARG A 310 -36.61 -3.15 -3.34
C ARG A 310 -36.70 -2.39 -2.03
N TYR A 311 -36.55 -3.06 -0.90
CA TYR A 311 -36.78 -2.47 0.41
C TYR A 311 -35.54 -2.52 1.29
N ASP A 312 -35.04 -3.72 1.56
CA ASP A 312 -33.99 -3.90 2.58
C ASP A 312 -32.57 -3.61 2.06
N ALA A 313 -32.32 -3.89 0.77
CA ALA A 313 -31.02 -3.64 0.15
C ALA A 313 -30.85 -2.17 -0.31
N GLN A 314 -31.96 -1.43 -0.46
CA GLN A 314 -31.91 0.00 -0.78
C GLN A 314 -31.47 0.79 0.47
N PRO A 315 -30.39 1.57 0.40
CA PRO A 315 -30.01 2.41 1.53
C PRO A 315 -31.11 3.46 1.80
N SER A 316 -31.49 3.61 3.08
CA SER A 316 -32.44 4.64 3.54
C SER A 316 -31.80 6.03 3.68
N PHE A 317 -30.54 6.16 3.28
CA PHE A 317 -29.70 7.36 3.38
C PHE A 317 -28.98 7.59 2.04
N ASP A 318 -28.36 8.76 1.90
CA ASP A 318 -27.51 9.07 0.74
C ASP A 318 -26.19 8.28 0.87
N ALA A 319 -26.03 7.21 0.06
CA ALA A 319 -24.87 6.32 0.13
C ALA A 319 -23.57 7.01 -0.33
N PHE A 320 -23.66 8.00 -1.22
CA PHE A 320 -22.49 8.78 -1.64
C PHE A 320 -22.02 9.71 -0.52
N GLU A 321 -22.94 10.44 0.12
CA GLU A 321 -22.61 11.30 1.27
C GLU A 321 -22.05 10.48 2.44
N ALA A 322 -22.65 9.32 2.74
CA ALA A 322 -22.16 8.41 3.78
C ALA A 322 -20.72 7.96 3.52
N TYR A 323 -20.36 7.72 2.23
CA TYR A 323 -18.99 7.39 1.88
C TYR A 323 -18.04 8.58 2.01
N LEU A 324 -18.47 9.79 1.65
CA LEU A 324 -17.66 11.01 1.86
C LEU A 324 -17.40 11.26 3.36
N ASP A 325 -18.40 11.05 4.21
CA ASP A 325 -18.24 11.09 5.66
C ASP A 325 -17.22 10.05 6.18
N THR A 326 -17.26 8.84 5.61
CA THR A 326 -16.29 7.77 5.91
C THR A 326 -14.87 8.17 5.50
N GLN A 327 -14.72 8.75 4.33
CA GLN A 327 -13.44 9.23 3.81
C GLN A 327 -12.88 10.38 4.68
N ALA A 328 -13.71 11.35 5.07
CA ALA A 328 -13.30 12.42 5.96
C ALA A 328 -12.88 11.89 7.35
N ALA A 329 -13.62 10.91 7.88
CA ALA A 329 -13.27 10.23 9.13
C ALA A 329 -11.93 9.47 9.02
N TRP A 330 -11.66 8.86 7.85
CA TRP A 330 -10.39 8.21 7.56
C TRP A 330 -9.22 9.20 7.52
N GLU A 331 -9.38 10.34 6.83
CA GLU A 331 -8.36 11.41 6.81
C GLU A 331 -8.04 11.91 8.22
N GLN A 332 -9.06 12.11 9.06
CA GLN A 332 -8.86 12.49 10.47
C GLN A 332 -8.05 11.41 11.21
N LEU A 333 -8.40 10.15 11.04
CA LEU A 333 -7.71 9.01 11.65
C LEU A 333 -6.23 8.98 11.24
N ILE A 334 -5.95 9.04 9.95
CA ILE A 334 -4.57 9.05 9.41
C ILE A 334 -3.78 10.27 9.92
N HIS A 335 -4.42 11.44 9.97
CA HIS A 335 -3.79 12.64 10.55
C HIS A 335 -3.36 12.43 12.00
N LEU A 336 -4.23 11.86 12.83
CA LEU A 336 -3.95 11.60 14.25
C LEU A 336 -2.88 10.50 14.42
N VAL A 337 -2.91 9.46 13.62
CA VAL A 337 -1.86 8.42 13.58
C VAL A 337 -0.50 9.05 13.31
N ARG A 338 -0.41 9.95 12.33
CA ARG A 338 0.83 10.67 12.03
C ARG A 338 1.29 11.53 13.21
N LYS A 339 0.36 12.23 13.88
CA LYS A 339 0.63 13.07 15.06
C LYS A 339 1.13 12.26 16.26
N LYS A 340 0.59 11.04 16.46
CA LYS A 340 0.91 10.14 17.57
C LYS A 340 1.81 8.97 17.16
N ARG A 341 2.48 9.07 16.00
CA ARG A 341 3.20 7.99 15.34
C ARG A 341 4.07 7.14 16.27
N TYR A 342 4.85 7.76 17.14
CA TYR A 342 5.75 7.00 18.03
C TYR A 342 4.95 6.14 19.01
N ALA A 343 3.92 6.70 19.64
CA ALA A 343 3.11 5.96 20.60
C ALA A 343 2.37 4.79 19.94
N VAL A 344 1.70 5.01 18.80
CA VAL A 344 0.96 3.94 18.09
C VAL A 344 1.91 2.90 17.49
N ARG A 345 3.12 3.29 17.08
CA ARG A 345 4.14 2.34 16.59
C ARG A 345 4.65 1.45 17.72
N CYS A 346 4.91 1.99 18.90
CA CYS A 346 5.31 1.18 20.06
C CYS A 346 4.32 0.07 20.37
N VAL A 347 3.01 0.30 20.18
CA VAL A 347 2.00 -0.74 20.37
C VAL A 347 2.23 -1.92 19.40
N LEU A 348 2.45 -1.65 18.11
CA LEU A 348 2.75 -2.73 17.15
C LEU A 348 4.07 -3.43 17.44
N GLU A 349 5.07 -2.72 17.94
CA GLU A 349 6.40 -3.28 18.24
C GLU A 349 6.39 -4.25 19.42
N THR A 350 5.39 -4.21 20.31
CA THR A 350 5.25 -5.18 21.41
C THR A 350 5.06 -6.62 20.90
N HIS A 351 4.50 -6.79 19.71
CA HIS A 351 4.24 -8.09 19.09
C HIS A 351 5.12 -8.36 17.84
N ASN A 352 6.35 -7.83 17.86
CA ASN A 352 7.34 -8.12 16.82
C ASN A 352 7.90 -9.54 16.99
N LEU A 353 7.62 -10.42 16.04
CA LEU A 353 8.06 -11.83 16.02
C LEU A 353 9.32 -12.05 15.17
N SER A 354 10.05 -11.01 14.83
CA SER A 354 11.27 -11.14 14.02
C SER A 354 12.21 -12.16 14.62
N SER A 355 12.80 -13.01 13.77
CA SER A 355 13.66 -14.11 14.23
C SER A 355 14.86 -13.60 15.06
N PRO A 356 15.29 -14.32 16.11
CA PRO A 356 16.52 -13.98 16.85
C PRO A 356 17.79 -13.89 15.99
N ALA A 357 17.79 -14.49 14.77
CA ALA A 357 18.86 -14.31 13.80
C ALA A 357 18.91 -12.89 13.21
N ILE A 358 17.79 -12.16 13.26
CA ILE A 358 17.71 -10.72 13.02
C ILE A 358 18.01 -9.95 14.34
N HIS A 359 17.98 -10.61 15.50
CA HIS A 359 18.51 -10.09 16.77
C HIS A 359 20.05 -10.01 16.73
N ARG A 360 20.54 -9.13 15.91
CA ARG A 360 21.89 -8.61 16.02
C ARG A 360 21.91 -7.71 17.23
N ASP A 361 22.64 -8.13 18.23
CA ASP A 361 23.06 -7.40 19.42
C ASP A 361 22.02 -6.42 20.02
N GLU A 362 21.31 -6.84 21.07
CA GLU A 362 20.29 -6.05 21.79
C GLU A 362 20.79 -4.68 22.26
N ASN A 363 22.11 -4.52 22.40
CA ASN A 363 22.75 -3.25 22.78
C ASN A 363 22.73 -2.18 21.65
N HIS A 364 22.44 -2.53 20.38
CA HIS A 364 22.43 -1.61 19.25
C HIS A 364 21.02 -1.34 18.69
N ARG A 365 19.96 -1.95 19.24
CA ARG A 365 18.56 -1.81 18.76
C ARG A 365 17.77 -0.69 19.41
N ARG A 366 18.35 0.06 20.32
CA ARG A 366 17.66 1.21 20.88
C ARG A 366 17.49 2.25 19.77
N GLN A 367 16.33 2.24 19.09
CA GLN A 367 15.98 3.37 18.23
C GLN A 367 16.02 4.64 19.05
N LEU A 368 16.63 5.68 18.49
CA LEU A 368 16.69 6.98 19.13
C LEU A 368 15.28 7.44 19.49
N THR A 369 15.05 7.77 20.74
CA THR A 369 13.80 8.39 21.17
C THR A 369 13.61 9.74 20.48
N ARG A 370 12.40 10.29 20.52
CA ARG A 370 12.12 11.61 19.92
C ARG A 370 12.99 12.70 20.56
N GLU A 371 13.22 12.62 21.86
CA GLU A 371 14.09 13.53 22.61
C GLU A 371 15.54 13.42 22.14
N GLU A 372 16.06 12.20 22.00
CA GLU A 372 17.41 11.94 21.50
C GLU A 372 17.56 12.44 20.04
N LEU A 373 16.55 12.23 19.18
CA LEU A 373 16.56 12.78 17.82
C LEU A 373 16.61 14.31 17.82
N LEU A 374 15.83 14.97 18.69
CA LEU A 374 15.87 16.43 18.84
C LEU A 374 17.26 16.91 19.29
N GLU A 375 17.90 16.20 20.22
CA GLU A 375 19.27 16.52 20.67
C GLU A 375 20.30 16.34 19.54
N VAL A 376 20.17 15.28 18.73
CA VAL A 376 21.04 15.06 17.58
C VAL A 376 20.85 16.18 16.54
N LEU A 377 19.60 16.49 16.18
CA LEU A 377 19.32 17.58 15.25
C LEU A 377 19.81 18.95 15.75
N LEU A 378 19.78 19.18 17.06
CA LEU A 378 20.29 20.41 17.66
C LEU A 378 21.80 20.58 17.46
N LYS A 379 22.55 19.46 17.45
CA LYS A 379 24.02 19.46 17.30
C LYS A 379 24.46 19.56 15.83
N LEU A 380 23.56 19.29 14.88
CA LEU A 380 23.88 19.33 13.46
C LEU A 380 23.83 20.76 12.91
N PRO A 381 24.92 21.28 12.29
CA PRO A 381 24.98 22.64 11.76
C PRO A 381 23.86 22.98 10.77
N ALA A 382 23.45 22.01 9.95
CA ALA A 382 22.36 22.15 8.97
C ALA A 382 21.02 22.57 9.61
N PHE A 383 20.80 22.25 10.89
CA PHE A 383 19.57 22.55 11.61
C PHE A 383 19.68 23.72 12.59
N SER A 384 20.79 24.47 12.54
CA SER A 384 21.00 25.65 13.41
C SER A 384 19.95 26.74 13.20
N ALA A 385 19.43 26.89 11.96
CA ALA A 385 18.40 27.86 11.61
C ALA A 385 16.96 27.45 12.03
N PHE A 386 16.77 26.20 12.51
CA PHE A 386 15.46 25.69 12.93
C PHE A 386 15.24 25.94 14.42
N SER A 387 14.08 26.48 14.77
CA SER A 387 13.62 26.56 16.16
C SER A 387 13.32 25.17 16.74
N GLY A 388 13.21 25.05 18.07
CA GLY A 388 12.82 23.80 18.72
C GLY A 388 11.48 23.26 18.24
N LYS A 389 10.48 24.14 18.04
CA LYS A 389 9.18 23.80 17.49
C LYS A 389 9.26 23.29 16.05
N GLU A 390 10.03 23.93 15.20
CA GLU A 390 10.21 23.52 13.79
C GLU A 390 10.89 22.17 13.68
N ARG A 391 11.87 21.86 14.54
CA ARG A 391 12.49 20.52 14.61
C ARG A 391 11.48 19.45 15.04
N GLN A 392 10.62 19.77 16.02
CA GLN A 392 9.56 18.84 16.43
C GLN A 392 8.58 18.54 15.28
N ILE A 393 8.14 19.57 14.56
CA ILE A 393 7.26 19.42 13.40
C ILE A 393 7.95 18.60 12.30
N LEU A 394 9.22 18.90 11.98
CA LEU A 394 9.98 18.16 10.98
C LEU A 394 10.02 16.66 11.29
N LEU A 395 10.25 16.29 12.56
CA LEU A 395 10.29 14.89 12.97
C LEU A 395 8.96 14.16 12.78
N ASP A 396 7.82 14.87 12.74
CA ASP A 396 6.51 14.25 12.46
C ASP A 396 6.41 13.73 11.01
N TYR A 397 7.24 14.26 10.11
CA TYR A 397 7.32 13.83 8.71
C TYR A 397 8.47 12.86 8.42
N CYS A 398 9.35 12.60 9.40
CA CYS A 398 10.52 11.76 9.24
C CYS A 398 10.35 10.40 9.95
N HIS A 399 11.21 9.46 9.58
CA HIS A 399 11.40 8.19 10.30
C HIS A 399 12.88 7.81 10.31
N VAL A 400 13.27 6.90 11.19
CA VAL A 400 14.67 6.44 11.31
C VAL A 400 14.80 5.08 10.66
N LYS A 401 15.84 4.91 9.84
CA LYS A 401 16.31 3.62 9.32
C LYS A 401 17.70 3.34 9.87
N THR A 402 17.97 2.09 10.15
CA THR A 402 19.28 1.63 10.66
C THR A 402 19.86 0.61 9.69
N TYR A 403 21.15 0.72 9.44
CA TYR A 403 21.92 -0.17 8.56
C TYR A 403 23.16 -0.65 9.27
N TYR A 404 23.50 -1.91 9.07
CA TYR A 404 24.75 -2.48 9.55
C TYR A 404 25.86 -2.33 8.51
N GLU A 405 27.08 -2.59 8.95
CA GLU A 405 28.24 -2.60 8.06
C GLU A 405 27.99 -3.48 6.82
N HIS A 406 28.29 -2.94 5.65
CA HIS A 406 28.09 -3.55 4.33
C HIS A 406 26.62 -3.72 3.89
N GLU A 407 25.63 -3.21 4.63
CA GLU A 407 24.25 -3.21 4.15
C GLU A 407 24.03 -2.10 3.11
N THR A 408 23.29 -2.47 2.05
CA THR A 408 22.90 -1.54 0.98
C THR A 408 21.80 -0.60 1.46
N VAL A 409 22.05 0.69 1.41
CA VAL A 409 21.07 1.73 1.72
C VAL A 409 20.13 1.95 0.53
N PHE A 410 20.69 2.03 -0.68
CA PHE A 410 20.01 2.07 -1.97
C PHE A 410 20.93 1.57 -3.08
N ALA A 411 20.38 1.02 -4.13
CA ALA A 411 21.13 0.57 -5.30
C ALA A 411 20.97 1.51 -6.50
N CYS A 412 21.95 1.50 -7.39
CA CYS A 412 21.86 2.21 -8.66
C CYS A 412 20.68 1.67 -9.48
N GLY A 413 19.80 2.56 -9.92
CA GLY A 413 18.57 2.20 -10.63
C GLY A 413 17.34 2.11 -9.71
N ASP A 414 17.49 2.06 -8.39
CA ASP A 414 16.39 2.15 -7.45
C ASP A 414 15.72 3.53 -7.55
N TYR A 415 14.44 3.59 -7.13
CA TYR A 415 13.73 4.87 -7.06
C TYR A 415 14.30 5.76 -5.98
N ASP A 416 14.61 7.00 -6.36
CA ASP A 416 14.99 8.08 -5.44
C ASP A 416 13.73 8.72 -4.85
N ASP A 417 13.12 8.03 -3.88
CA ASP A 417 11.87 8.43 -3.24
C ASP A 417 12.04 9.03 -1.84
N GLU A 418 13.26 8.99 -1.30
CA GLU A 418 13.55 9.47 0.04
C GLU A 418 14.81 10.33 0.08
N VAL A 419 14.77 11.36 0.94
CA VAL A 419 15.97 12.05 1.40
C VAL A 419 16.41 11.44 2.72
N TYR A 420 17.69 11.18 2.84
CA TYR A 420 18.34 10.63 4.03
C TYR A 420 19.28 11.68 4.64
N LEU A 421 19.22 11.83 5.95
CA LEU A 421 20.22 12.55 6.74
C LEU A 421 20.98 11.54 7.58
N VAL A 422 22.28 11.47 7.47
CA VAL A 422 23.10 10.60 8.32
C VAL A 422 23.11 11.17 9.73
N LEU A 423 22.50 10.46 10.70
CA LEU A 423 22.53 10.83 12.12
C LEU A 423 23.78 10.31 12.79
N LYS A 424 24.19 9.08 12.44
CA LYS A 424 25.37 8.38 12.94
C LYS A 424 25.90 7.44 11.87
N GLY A 425 27.21 7.20 11.86
CA GLY A 425 27.86 6.29 10.92
C GLY A 425 28.25 6.97 9.61
N GLU A 426 28.44 6.16 8.57
CA GLU A 426 28.97 6.59 7.28
C GLU A 426 28.35 5.77 6.13
N VAL A 427 27.98 6.43 5.04
CA VAL A 427 27.50 5.80 3.82
C VAL A 427 28.45 6.07 2.67
N GLN A 428 28.99 5.02 2.07
CA GLN A 428 29.86 5.06 0.91
C GLN A 428 29.05 5.04 -0.37
N LEU A 429 29.32 5.97 -1.29
CA LEU A 429 28.67 6.05 -2.60
C LEU A 429 29.57 5.44 -3.68
N MET A 430 29.05 4.47 -4.40
CA MET A 430 29.75 3.70 -5.43
C MET A 430 29.10 3.92 -6.80
N ALA A 431 29.92 4.14 -7.83
CA ALA A 431 29.46 4.11 -9.22
C ALA A 431 29.67 2.70 -9.78
N ASN A 432 28.61 2.14 -10.36
CA ASN A 432 28.73 0.96 -11.21
C ASN A 432 29.29 1.40 -12.57
N ARG A 433 30.36 0.79 -13.04
CA ARG A 433 30.80 0.94 -14.41
C ARG A 433 29.92 0.09 -15.32
N GLU A 434 29.83 0.49 -16.61
CA GLU A 434 28.98 -0.19 -17.61
C GLU A 434 29.13 -1.71 -17.57
N GLU A 435 28.05 -2.43 -17.85
CA GLU A 435 27.87 -3.89 -17.71
C GLU A 435 28.95 -4.76 -18.41
N ASN A 436 29.82 -4.19 -19.23
CA ASN A 436 30.90 -4.89 -19.95
C ASN A 436 32.31 -4.64 -19.39
N SER A 437 32.45 -3.96 -18.23
CA SER A 437 33.75 -3.69 -17.63
C SER A 437 34.05 -4.65 -16.49
N SER A 438 35.12 -5.43 -16.58
CA SER A 438 35.65 -6.28 -15.50
C SER A 438 36.31 -5.48 -14.35
N ALA A 439 36.17 -4.16 -14.30
CA ALA A 439 36.76 -3.30 -13.28
C ALA A 439 35.84 -3.19 -12.06
N ALA A 440 36.42 -3.23 -10.87
CA ALA A 440 35.70 -3.06 -9.60
C ALA A 440 34.92 -1.73 -9.54
N PRO A 441 33.78 -1.68 -8.79
CA PRO A 441 33.04 -0.45 -8.54
C PRO A 441 33.94 0.64 -7.99
N MET A 442 33.72 1.90 -8.43
CA MET A 442 34.56 3.03 -8.02
C MET A 442 33.87 3.80 -6.91
N GLU A 443 34.58 4.01 -5.81
CA GLU A 443 34.13 4.94 -4.78
C GLU A 443 34.11 6.39 -5.31
N ILE A 444 32.95 7.05 -5.16
CA ILE A 444 32.75 8.44 -5.57
C ILE A 444 32.81 9.38 -4.37
N ALA A 445 32.20 9.01 -3.26
CA ALA A 445 32.16 9.82 -2.05
C ALA A 445 31.80 8.97 -0.83
N SER A 446 32.09 9.50 0.35
CA SER A 446 31.65 8.98 1.62
C SER A 446 30.93 10.07 2.40
N ILE A 447 29.74 9.77 2.90
CA ILE A 447 28.84 10.72 3.56
C ILE A 447 28.70 10.34 5.03
N ARG A 448 29.12 11.24 5.90
CA ARG A 448 29.14 11.07 7.37
C ARG A 448 28.00 11.81 8.06
N ALA A 449 27.90 11.66 9.38
CA ALA A 449 26.91 12.32 10.21
C ALA A 449 26.79 13.82 9.89
N GLY A 450 25.55 14.27 9.67
CA GLY A 450 25.18 15.61 9.22
C GLY A 450 25.07 15.79 7.70
N GLY A 451 25.53 14.81 6.90
CA GLY A 451 25.40 14.84 5.45
C GLY A 451 24.06 14.26 4.96
N PHE A 452 23.60 14.77 3.81
CA PHE A 452 22.38 14.31 3.17
C PHE A 452 22.67 13.38 2.00
N LEU A 453 21.68 12.55 1.65
CA LEU A 453 21.63 11.66 0.48
C LEU A 453 20.22 11.71 -0.10
N GLY A 454 20.06 11.46 -1.41
CA GLY A 454 18.75 11.45 -2.05
C GLY A 454 18.09 12.82 -2.20
N GLU A 455 18.87 13.92 -2.15
CA GLU A 455 18.33 15.29 -2.27
C GLU A 455 17.64 15.55 -3.62
N ASN A 456 17.91 14.70 -4.61
CA ASN A 456 17.29 14.75 -5.93
C ASN A 456 15.88 14.11 -5.99
N CYS A 457 15.39 13.57 -4.90
CA CYS A 457 14.10 12.85 -4.85
C CYS A 457 12.91 13.68 -5.40
N LEU A 458 12.99 15.01 -5.38
CA LEU A 458 11.97 15.90 -5.95
C LEU A 458 12.07 16.03 -7.48
N SER A 459 13.24 15.78 -8.07
CA SER A 459 13.53 16.05 -9.50
C SER A 459 13.85 14.80 -10.31
N GLN A 460 14.43 13.77 -9.71
CA GLN A 460 14.85 12.53 -10.36
C GLN A 460 14.13 11.32 -9.76
N ASN A 461 13.91 10.30 -10.58
CA ASN A 461 13.15 9.13 -10.19
C ASN A 461 14.03 7.89 -9.87
N VAL A 462 15.37 7.96 -10.08
CA VAL A 462 16.28 6.84 -9.84
C VAL A 462 17.63 7.30 -9.30
N PHE A 463 18.19 6.51 -8.39
CA PHE A 463 19.58 6.67 -7.94
C PHE A 463 20.56 6.33 -9.07
N ARG A 464 21.58 7.16 -9.27
CA ARG A 464 22.65 6.92 -10.23
C ARG A 464 23.89 6.26 -9.62
N LEU A 465 23.92 6.16 -8.30
CA LEU A 465 24.97 5.56 -7.51
C LEU A 465 24.33 4.54 -6.55
N SER A 466 25.10 3.58 -6.09
CA SER A 466 24.72 2.73 -4.96
C SER A 466 25.28 3.30 -3.66
N GLY A 467 24.52 3.25 -2.58
CA GLY A 467 24.92 3.64 -1.24
C GLY A 467 25.03 2.42 -0.33
N THR A 468 26.16 2.24 0.34
CA THR A 468 26.41 1.13 1.27
C THR A 468 26.90 1.68 2.62
N ALA A 469 26.37 1.16 3.71
CA ALA A 469 26.81 1.52 5.05
C ALA A 469 28.22 0.94 5.32
N VAL A 470 29.14 1.81 5.75
CA VAL A 470 30.54 1.41 6.05
C VAL A 470 30.66 0.84 7.47
N GLU A 471 29.78 1.28 8.34
CA GLU A 471 29.67 0.87 9.74
C GLU A 471 28.21 0.91 10.16
N PHE A 472 27.90 0.62 11.43
CA PHE A 472 26.53 0.80 11.93
C PHE A 472 26.07 2.25 11.72
N THR A 473 25.05 2.42 10.88
CA THR A 473 24.60 3.72 10.38
C THR A 473 23.13 3.94 10.69
N GLU A 474 22.82 5.11 11.25
CA GLU A 474 21.45 5.57 11.52
C GLU A 474 21.12 6.74 10.61
N LEU A 475 20.03 6.62 9.87
CA LEU A 475 19.57 7.60 8.89
C LEU A 475 18.19 8.15 9.30
N LEU A 476 18.03 9.47 9.33
CA LEU A 476 16.72 10.11 9.38
C LEU A 476 16.23 10.29 7.96
N CYS A 477 15.07 9.71 7.66
CA CYS A 477 14.53 9.63 6.31
C CYS A 477 13.25 10.45 6.20
N ILE A 478 13.08 11.13 5.06
CA ILE A 478 11.82 11.78 4.69
C ILE A 478 11.46 11.38 3.27
N GLY A 479 10.33 10.68 3.08
CA GLY A 479 9.84 10.28 1.77
C GLY A 479 9.34 11.49 0.96
N ARG A 480 9.43 11.40 -0.37
CA ARG A 480 9.03 12.46 -1.33
C ARG A 480 7.64 13.02 -1.04
N TYR A 481 6.67 12.16 -0.80
CA TYR A 481 5.30 12.57 -0.49
C TYR A 481 5.21 13.38 0.80
N ARG A 482 5.87 12.91 1.87
CA ARG A 482 5.91 13.61 3.16
C ARG A 482 6.64 14.94 3.06
N LEU A 483 7.70 14.98 2.27
CA LEU A 483 8.41 16.23 1.98
C LEU A 483 7.49 17.24 1.29
N LYS A 484 6.69 16.82 0.30
CA LYS A 484 5.68 17.67 -0.32
C LYS A 484 4.65 18.17 0.68
N MET A 485 4.11 17.28 1.51
CA MET A 485 3.15 17.67 2.57
C MET A 485 3.76 18.66 3.56
N LEU A 486 5.03 18.46 3.95
CA LEU A 486 5.74 19.41 4.82
C LEU A 486 5.86 20.79 4.15
N LEU A 487 6.21 20.81 2.86
CA LEU A 487 6.34 22.05 2.07
C LEU A 487 5.00 22.82 2.01
N GLU A 488 3.89 22.11 1.84
CA GLU A 488 2.55 22.70 1.77
C GLU A 488 2.02 23.15 3.14
N ALA A 489 2.14 22.30 4.16
CA ALA A 489 1.61 22.58 5.50
C ALA A 489 2.48 23.57 6.29
N HIS A 490 3.80 23.55 6.07
CA HIS A 490 4.78 24.34 6.80
C HIS A 490 5.83 24.98 5.86
N PRO A 491 5.46 25.94 5.00
CA PRO A 491 6.34 26.49 3.97
C PRO A 491 7.67 27.03 4.51
N THR A 492 7.66 27.66 5.69
CA THR A 492 8.85 28.19 6.33
C THR A 492 9.87 27.10 6.68
N ILE A 493 9.40 25.97 7.20
CA ILE A 493 10.24 24.79 7.50
C ILE A 493 10.75 24.20 6.19
N GLY A 494 9.86 24.11 5.20
CA GLY A 494 10.17 23.61 3.87
C GLY A 494 11.30 24.40 3.19
N VAL A 495 11.22 25.72 3.20
CA VAL A 495 12.27 26.59 2.62
C VAL A 495 13.61 26.37 3.32
N LYS A 496 13.64 26.27 4.66
CA LYS A 496 14.87 25.99 5.41
C LYS A 496 15.46 24.63 5.03
N LEU A 497 14.62 23.61 4.93
CA LEU A 497 15.05 22.26 4.57
C LEU A 497 15.60 22.19 3.15
N LEU A 498 14.91 22.79 2.19
CA LEU A 498 15.40 22.90 0.80
C LEU A 498 16.72 23.66 0.71
N SER A 499 16.91 24.68 1.54
CA SER A 499 18.19 25.40 1.61
C SER A 499 19.32 24.49 2.10
N CYS A 500 19.06 23.59 3.08
CA CYS A 500 20.03 22.58 3.51
C CYS A 500 20.38 21.61 2.36
N PHE A 501 19.38 21.17 1.59
CA PHE A 501 19.63 20.30 0.43
C PHE A 501 20.46 20.96 -0.64
N LEU A 502 20.16 22.21 -0.99
CA LEU A 502 20.92 22.99 -1.97
C LEU A 502 22.37 23.20 -1.51
N GLN A 503 22.59 23.48 -0.24
CA GLN A 503 23.93 23.60 0.32
C GLN A 503 24.68 22.28 0.22
N SER A 504 24.06 21.16 0.62
CA SER A 504 24.65 19.82 0.51
C SER A 504 25.04 19.46 -0.93
N LEU A 505 24.15 19.71 -1.88
CA LEU A 505 24.41 19.49 -3.31
C LEU A 505 25.56 20.37 -3.82
N SER A 506 25.62 21.64 -3.42
CA SER A 506 26.71 22.56 -3.78
C SER A 506 28.06 22.06 -3.27
N GLU A 507 28.13 21.63 -2.02
CA GLU A 507 29.36 21.09 -1.42
C GLU A 507 29.83 19.82 -2.14
N LYS A 508 28.91 18.89 -2.46
CA LYS A 508 29.21 17.68 -3.22
C LYS A 508 29.72 17.98 -4.62
N THR A 509 29.10 18.96 -5.30
CA THR A 509 29.51 19.36 -6.64
C THR A 509 30.90 20.00 -6.63
N THR A 510 31.20 20.83 -5.65
CA THR A 510 32.53 21.45 -5.47
C THR A 510 33.60 20.39 -5.28
N ARG A 511 33.39 19.43 -4.35
CA ARG A 511 34.31 18.33 -4.13
C ARG A 511 34.53 17.47 -5.37
N SER A 512 33.46 17.16 -6.11
CA SER A 512 33.55 16.39 -7.36
C SER A 512 34.36 17.13 -8.42
N ASN A 513 34.22 18.45 -8.51
CA ASN A 513 35.00 19.25 -9.44
C ASN A 513 36.47 19.34 -9.03
N GLU A 514 36.78 19.47 -7.75
CA GLU A 514 38.16 19.43 -7.23
C GLU A 514 38.84 18.10 -7.56
N VAL A 515 38.16 16.96 -7.34
CA VAL A 515 38.68 15.63 -7.69
C VAL A 515 38.92 15.52 -9.21
N ARG A 516 38.02 16.05 -10.04
CA ARG A 516 38.20 16.05 -11.52
C ARG A 516 39.38 16.92 -11.93
N LEU A 517 39.59 18.09 -11.33
CA LEU A 517 40.72 18.96 -11.61
C LEU A 517 42.03 18.25 -11.24
N HIS A 518 42.12 17.67 -10.03
CA HIS A 518 43.32 16.91 -9.63
C HIS A 518 43.59 15.71 -10.54
N THR A 519 42.57 15.02 -11.00
CA THR A 519 42.71 13.89 -11.92
C THR A 519 43.16 14.36 -13.29
N ALA A 520 42.65 15.50 -13.77
CA ALA A 520 43.09 16.11 -15.04
C ALA A 520 44.54 16.62 -14.96
N ASP A 521 44.91 17.27 -13.85
CA ASP A 521 46.29 17.71 -13.61
C ASP A 521 47.27 16.51 -13.51
N TYR A 522 46.86 15.44 -12.84
CA TYR A 522 47.65 14.20 -12.80
C TYR A 522 47.82 13.58 -14.18
N ALA A 523 46.74 13.48 -14.95
CA ALA A 523 46.79 13.00 -16.33
C ALA A 523 47.66 13.89 -17.24
N HIS A 524 47.62 15.22 -17.06
CA HIS A 524 48.43 16.15 -17.79
C HIS A 524 49.93 16.02 -17.42
N ASN A 525 50.23 15.85 -16.15
CA ASN A 525 51.62 15.67 -15.69
C ASN A 525 52.20 14.29 -16.09
N VAL A 526 51.38 13.23 -16.16
CA VAL A 526 51.82 11.92 -16.63
C VAL A 526 52.06 11.89 -18.14
N VAL A 527 51.32 12.71 -18.93
CA VAL A 527 51.48 12.75 -20.39
C VAL A 527 52.62 13.72 -20.79
N THR A 528 53.07 14.61 -19.89
CA THR A 528 54.12 15.62 -20.21
C THR A 528 55.49 15.25 -19.68
N GLU A 529 55.71 14.09 -19.03
CA GLU A 529 57.09 13.63 -18.80
C GLU A 529 57.70 13.15 -20.09
N PRO A 530 58.79 13.79 -20.57
CA PRO A 530 59.41 13.40 -21.83
C PRO A 530 60.12 12.05 -21.68
N LEU A 531 59.75 11.11 -22.53
CA LEU A 531 60.55 9.90 -22.83
C LEU A 531 61.91 10.34 -23.42
N TYR A 532 62.83 10.82 -22.61
CA TYR A 532 64.20 10.98 -22.98
C TYR A 532 65.11 10.51 -21.83
N LYS A 533 65.60 9.28 -22.00
CA LYS A 533 66.99 8.85 -21.84
C LYS A 533 67.08 7.32 -21.84
N ARG A 534 67.43 6.80 -22.98
CA ARG A 534 68.29 5.60 -23.04
C ARG A 534 69.37 5.91 -24.04
N ASP A 535 70.56 6.16 -23.48
CA ASP A 535 71.81 5.79 -24.09
C ASP A 535 72.13 4.35 -23.70
#